data_55290d71aecc57d71cb3e42cc963ee40
#
_entry.id   55290d71aecc57d71cb3e42cc963ee40
#
_cell.length_a   1.000
_cell.length_b   1.000
_cell.length_c   1.000
_cell.angle_alpha   90.00
_cell.angle_beta   90.00
_cell.angle_gamma   90.00
#
_symmetry.space_group_name_H-M   'P 1'
#
loop_
_entity.id
_entity.type
_entity.pdbx_description
1 polymer ?
#
loop_
_entity_poly.entity_id
_entity_poly.type
_entity_poly.pdbx_seq_one_letter_code
_entity_poly.pdbx_strand_id
1 'polypeptide(L)' 'MKFLTKQQALKAYLAGYAIVYEDKGKFKQVTQNTRLNASNEYYVLGC' A
#
# COMPACT_ATOMS: atom_id res chain seq x y z
N MET A 1 -6.01 12.63 -5.02
CA MET A 1 -5.51 11.80 -3.92
C MET A 1 -4.09 11.36 -4.23
N LYS A 2 -3.20 11.45 -3.27
CA LYS A 2 -1.81 11.10 -3.51
C LYS A 2 -1.60 9.61 -3.24
N PHE A 3 -0.80 8.99 -4.09
CA PHE A 3 -0.39 7.62 -3.85
C PHE A 3 0.95 7.60 -3.14
N LEU A 4 1.24 6.48 -2.50
CA LEU A 4 2.49 6.27 -1.79
C LEU A 4 3.43 5.42 -2.64
N THR A 5 4.71 5.71 -2.55
CA THR A 5 5.72 4.84 -3.15
C THR A 5 5.87 3.60 -2.29
N LYS A 6 6.64 2.62 -2.80
CA LYS A 6 6.93 1.41 -2.04
C LYS A 6 7.50 1.70 -0.65
N GLN A 7 8.47 2.60 -0.58
CA GLN A 7 9.10 2.93 0.69
C GLN A 7 8.15 3.63 1.64
N GLN A 8 7.36 4.57 1.11
CA GLN A 8 6.37 5.28 1.92
C GLN A 8 5.30 4.33 2.41
N ALA A 9 4.86 3.41 1.56
CA ALA A 9 3.86 2.44 1.95
C ALA A 9 4.37 1.52 3.05
N LEU A 10 5.62 1.09 2.95
CA LEU A 10 6.22 0.26 3.97
C LEU A 10 6.28 0.97 5.31
N LYS A 11 6.71 2.22 5.32
CA LYS A 11 6.75 3.00 6.55
C LYS A 11 5.36 3.16 7.16
N ALA A 12 4.37 3.48 6.33
CA ALA A 12 3.01 3.65 6.81
C ALA A 12 2.46 2.34 7.36
N TYR A 13 2.72 1.24 6.68
CA TYR A 13 2.26 -0.05 7.14
C TYR A 13 2.85 -0.40 8.51
N LEU A 14 4.15 -0.17 8.67
CA LEU A 14 4.81 -0.43 9.95
C LEU A 14 4.31 0.50 11.06
N ALA A 15 3.82 1.68 10.68
CA ALA A 15 3.25 2.61 11.64
C ALA A 15 1.83 2.24 12.06
N GLY A 16 1.23 1.23 11.42
CA GLY A 16 -0.10 0.76 11.80
C GLY A 16 -1.22 1.18 10.86
N TYR A 17 -0.89 1.83 9.76
CA TYR A 17 -1.91 2.23 8.79
C TYR A 17 -2.31 1.06 7.90
N ALA A 18 -3.57 1.03 7.53
CA ALA A 18 -4.06 0.07 6.54
C ALA A 18 -3.69 0.60 5.15
N ILE A 19 -2.98 -0.21 4.39
CA ILE A 19 -2.50 0.16 3.06
C ILE A 19 -3.13 -0.76 2.04
N VAL A 20 -3.57 -0.19 0.92
CA VAL A 20 -4.12 -0.97 -0.20
C VAL A 20 -3.36 -0.62 -1.47
N TYR A 21 -3.40 -1.51 -2.42
CA TYR A 21 -2.80 -1.27 -3.73
C TYR A 21 -3.71 -1.84 -4.81
N GLU A 22 -3.59 -1.29 -6.01
CA GLU A 22 -4.36 -1.75 -7.15
C GLU A 22 -3.59 -2.83 -7.90
N ASP A 23 -4.23 -3.96 -8.15
CA ASP A 23 -3.64 -5.05 -8.91
C ASP A 23 -4.67 -5.53 -9.93
N LYS A 24 -4.36 -5.30 -11.21
CA LYS A 24 -5.21 -5.71 -12.33
C LYS A 24 -6.65 -5.22 -12.18
N GLY A 25 -6.80 -3.97 -11.77
CA GLY A 25 -8.11 -3.35 -11.60
C GLY A 25 -8.81 -3.69 -10.31
N LYS A 26 -8.15 -4.41 -9.41
CA LYS A 26 -8.71 -4.75 -8.10
C LYS A 26 -7.82 -4.22 -6.99
N PHE A 27 -8.46 -3.76 -5.93
CA PHE A 27 -7.72 -3.31 -4.75
C PHE A 27 -7.50 -4.47 -3.79
N LYS A 28 -6.28 -4.58 -3.31
CA LYS A 28 -5.90 -5.60 -2.34
C LYS A 28 -5.23 -4.93 -1.17
N GLN A 29 -5.47 -5.44 0.03
CA GLN A 29 -4.87 -4.91 1.24
C GLN A 29 -3.48 -5.51 1.45
N VAL A 30 -2.55 -4.64 1.84
CA VAL A 30 -1.19 -5.07 2.17
C VAL A 30 -1.22 -5.82 3.51
N THR A 31 -0.58 -6.98 3.53
CA THR A 31 -0.41 -7.78 4.75
C THR A 31 1.08 -7.99 4.98
N GLN A 32 1.41 -8.61 6.11
CA GLN A 32 2.82 -8.89 6.41
C GLN A 32 3.46 -9.84 5.41
N ASN A 33 2.65 -10.61 4.68
CA ASN A 33 3.13 -11.54 3.66
C ASN A 33 3.10 -10.93 2.27
N THR A 34 2.57 -9.73 2.13
CA THR A 34 2.48 -9.06 0.84
C THR A 34 3.83 -8.49 0.46
N ARG A 35 4.29 -8.80 -0.75
CA ARG A 35 5.51 -8.21 -1.27
C ARG A 35 5.18 -6.87 -1.91
N LEU A 36 5.86 -5.84 -1.45
CA LEU A 36 5.71 -4.52 -2.03
C LEU A 36 6.51 -4.43 -3.33
N ASN A 37 5.95 -3.72 -4.30
CA ASN A 37 6.56 -3.57 -5.60
C ASN A 37 6.68 -2.08 -5.92
N ALA A 38 7.86 -1.66 -6.37
CA ALA A 38 8.10 -0.25 -6.66
C ALA A 38 7.23 0.27 -7.81
N SER A 39 6.72 -0.61 -8.67
CA SER A 39 5.86 -0.19 -9.77
C SER A 39 4.40 -0.04 -9.38
N ASN A 40 4.03 -0.46 -8.18
CA ASN A 40 2.66 -0.32 -7.70
C ASN A 40 2.44 1.02 -7.03
N GLU A 41 1.19 1.48 -7.07
CA GLU A 41 0.76 2.66 -6.34
C GLU A 41 0.00 2.22 -5.11
N TYR A 42 0.40 2.75 -3.96
CA TYR A 42 -0.19 2.36 -2.68
C TYR A 42 -0.99 3.51 -2.10
N TYR A 43 -2.04 3.18 -1.37
CA TYR A 43 -2.93 4.17 -0.78
C TYR A 43 -3.22 3.82 0.67
N VAL A 44 -3.37 4.85 1.50
CA VAL A 44 -3.80 4.64 2.88
C VAL A 44 -5.31 4.48 2.88
N LEU A 45 -5.80 3.39 3.47
CA LEU A 45 -7.22 3.11 3.58
C LEU A 45 -7.74 3.71 4.87
N GLY A 46 -8.71 4.60 4.74
CA GLY A 46 -9.25 5.29 5.87
C GLY A 46 -8.33 6.41 6.32
N CYS A 47 -8.48 6.84 7.52
CA CYS A 47 -7.61 7.90 8.02
C CYS A 47 -7.66 8.02 9.51
#